data_417033b1f8cae066525a340f642473b3
#
_entry.id   417033b1f8cae066525a340f642473b3
#
_cell.length_a   1.000
_cell.length_b   1.000
_cell.length_c   1.000
_cell.angle_alpha   90.00
_cell.angle_beta   90.00
_cell.angle_gamma   90.00
#
_symmetry.space_group_name_H-M   'P 1'
#
loop_
_entity.id
_entity.type
_entity.pdbx_description
1 polymer ?
#
loop_
_entity_poly.entity_id
_entity_poly.type
_entity_poly.pdbx_seq_one_letter_code
_entity_poly.pdbx_strand_id
1 'polypeptide(L)'
;MGLDVYAHRAKNLDLYNKFLTAMFNYNNYNNFLWQKYEKEVNEAYDKYCEWEQKHQSDKNYADEDNPYSYSIKNFATEEEINNDNELATLRECAKSNCNYYEIENLYMRKHYWFIQYLYSLNMNQMIVKDGDILKTFDGNDFILKKSDVKVIIDKLKNVINNSIVVSYFDDFKPVAPEVNRAMMDKEFPILKDCIFNARPDWNYSLDTIKHYLDAFKNVYNDMTDDELIIYTESW
;
A
#
# COMPACT_ATOMS: atom_id res chain seq x y z
N MET A 1 -1.78 15.86 -2.72
CA MET A 1 -1.60 14.41 -2.73
C MET A 1 -1.03 13.98 -1.39
N GLY A 2 -1.46 12.89 -0.83
CA GLY A 2 -0.99 12.37 0.46
C GLY A 2 -0.33 11.02 0.25
N LEU A 3 0.70 10.73 1.05
CA LEU A 3 1.32 9.42 1.11
C LEU A 3 0.44 8.51 1.96
N ASP A 4 -0.01 7.43 1.38
CA ASP A 4 -0.68 6.32 2.07
C ASP A 4 0.27 5.10 2.10
N VAL A 5 0.30 4.41 3.21
CA VAL A 5 1.17 3.24 3.41
C VAL A 5 0.34 2.09 3.92
N TYR A 6 0.31 1.04 3.14
CA TYR A 6 -0.47 -0.16 3.40
C TYR A 6 0.43 -1.27 3.92
N ALA A 7 0.01 -1.93 4.98
CA ALA A 7 0.69 -3.10 5.52
C ALA A 7 -0.04 -4.37 5.08
N HIS A 8 0.71 -5.34 4.58
CA HIS A 8 0.19 -6.64 4.20
C HIS A 8 0.97 -7.75 4.90
N ARG A 9 0.31 -8.86 5.16
CA ARG A 9 0.95 -10.07 5.66
C ARG A 9 1.20 -11.04 4.51
N ALA A 10 2.33 -11.72 4.53
CA ALA A 10 2.67 -12.79 3.60
C ALA A 10 3.30 -13.96 4.35
N LYS A 11 3.03 -15.18 3.89
CA LYS A 11 3.44 -16.42 4.56
C LYS A 11 4.96 -16.59 4.60
N ASN A 12 5.66 -16.26 3.50
CA ASN A 12 7.12 -16.21 3.42
C ASN A 12 7.57 -15.54 2.13
N LEU A 13 8.87 -15.26 2.04
CA LEU A 13 9.46 -14.52 0.93
C LEU A 13 9.35 -15.26 -0.43
N ASP A 14 9.50 -16.58 -0.45
CA ASP A 14 9.43 -17.36 -1.69
C ASP A 14 8.02 -17.29 -2.30
N LEU A 15 6.99 -17.48 -1.48
CA LEU A 15 5.60 -17.38 -1.92
C LEU A 15 5.22 -15.95 -2.32
N TYR A 16 5.75 -14.95 -1.59
CA TYR A 16 5.55 -13.55 -1.95
C TYR A 16 6.17 -13.23 -3.32
N ASN A 17 7.39 -13.70 -3.58
CA ASN A 17 8.05 -13.53 -4.87
C ASN A 17 7.28 -14.19 -6.03
N LYS A 18 6.70 -15.37 -5.77
CA LYS A 18 5.84 -16.04 -6.76
C LYS A 18 4.57 -15.25 -7.04
N PHE A 19 3.96 -14.68 -6.01
CA PHE A 19 2.80 -13.80 -6.17
C PHE A 19 3.15 -12.55 -6.97
N LEU A 20 4.25 -11.85 -6.64
CA LEU A 20 4.70 -10.67 -7.39
C LEU A 20 4.99 -11.00 -8.85
N THR A 21 5.60 -12.14 -9.11
CA THR A 21 5.85 -12.60 -10.49
C THR A 21 4.55 -12.81 -11.26
N ALA A 22 3.56 -13.47 -10.65
CA ALA A 22 2.26 -13.68 -11.29
C ALA A 22 1.51 -12.36 -11.52
N MET A 23 1.56 -11.44 -10.55
CA MET A 23 1.00 -10.10 -10.66
C MET A 23 1.67 -9.29 -11.78
N PHE A 24 2.99 -9.31 -11.87
CA PHE A 24 3.75 -8.63 -12.93
C PHE A 24 3.38 -9.14 -14.32
N ASN A 25 3.31 -10.46 -14.50
CA ASN A 25 2.94 -11.07 -15.78
C ASN A 25 1.51 -10.67 -16.19
N TYR A 26 0.56 -10.71 -15.26
CA TYR A 26 -0.81 -10.28 -15.48
C TYR A 26 -0.90 -8.80 -15.87
N ASN A 27 -0.24 -7.92 -15.11
CA ASN A 27 -0.26 -6.48 -15.38
C ASN A 27 0.38 -6.12 -16.72
N ASN A 28 1.50 -6.76 -17.08
CA ASN A 28 2.16 -6.56 -18.37
C ASN A 28 1.27 -6.98 -19.53
N TYR A 29 0.55 -8.10 -19.38
CA TYR A 29 -0.37 -8.55 -20.40
C TYR A 29 -1.57 -7.61 -20.55
N ASN A 30 -2.13 -7.14 -19.45
CA ASN A 30 -3.19 -6.13 -19.49
C ASN A 30 -2.73 -4.83 -20.16
N ASN A 31 -1.52 -4.36 -19.85
CA ASN A 31 -0.94 -3.17 -20.50
C ASN A 31 -0.74 -3.39 -22.00
N PHE A 32 -0.29 -4.58 -22.40
CA PHE A 32 -0.20 -4.94 -23.82
C PHE A 32 -1.56 -4.87 -24.52
N LEU A 33 -2.61 -5.48 -23.92
CA LEU A 33 -3.97 -5.43 -24.46
C LEU A 33 -4.48 -3.99 -24.56
N TRP A 34 -4.26 -3.21 -23.49
CA TRP A 34 -4.65 -1.80 -23.46
C TRP A 34 -3.99 -1.02 -24.60
N GLN A 35 -2.67 -1.12 -24.75
CA GLN A 35 -1.94 -0.44 -25.82
C GLN A 35 -2.41 -0.89 -27.22
N LYS A 36 -2.73 -2.17 -27.38
CA LYS A 36 -3.20 -2.72 -28.66
C LYS A 36 -4.56 -2.20 -29.06
N TYR A 37 -5.48 -2.03 -28.10
CA TYR A 37 -6.88 -1.66 -28.35
C TYR A 37 -7.24 -0.26 -27.85
N GLU A 38 -6.25 0.58 -27.51
CA GLU A 38 -6.46 1.92 -26.97
C GLU A 38 -7.40 2.77 -27.83
N LYS A 39 -7.22 2.72 -29.13
CA LYS A 39 -8.02 3.51 -30.07
C LYS A 39 -9.49 3.07 -30.06
N GLU A 40 -9.75 1.78 -30.18
CA GLU A 40 -11.09 1.21 -30.21
C GLU A 40 -11.82 1.44 -28.87
N VAL A 41 -11.11 1.30 -27.77
CA VAL A 41 -11.63 1.55 -26.43
C VAL A 41 -11.99 3.02 -26.26
N ASN A 42 -11.13 3.95 -26.68
CA ASN A 42 -11.39 5.39 -26.58
C ASN A 42 -12.57 5.81 -27.47
N GLU A 43 -12.67 5.32 -28.71
CA GLU A 43 -13.81 5.57 -29.58
C GLU A 43 -15.12 5.03 -29.00
N ALA A 44 -15.10 3.90 -28.32
CA ALA A 44 -16.26 3.34 -27.64
C ALA A 44 -16.63 4.15 -26.39
N TYR A 45 -15.62 4.61 -25.64
CA TYR A 45 -15.81 5.47 -24.47
C TYR A 45 -16.44 6.81 -24.84
N ASP A 46 -16.01 7.44 -25.94
CA ASP A 46 -16.61 8.69 -26.42
C ASP A 46 -18.11 8.50 -26.76
N LYS A 47 -18.46 7.40 -27.43
CA LYS A 47 -19.87 7.06 -27.72
C LYS A 47 -20.65 6.78 -26.42
N TYR A 48 -20.06 6.13 -25.44
CA TYR A 48 -20.65 5.90 -24.13
C TYR A 48 -20.98 7.24 -23.45
N CYS A 49 -20.01 8.15 -23.38
CA CYS A 49 -20.18 9.47 -22.78
C CYS A 49 -21.23 10.34 -23.55
N GLU A 50 -21.24 10.31 -24.90
CA GLU A 50 -22.24 11.03 -25.69
C GLU A 50 -23.66 10.50 -25.41
N TRP A 51 -23.80 9.20 -25.25
CA TRP A 51 -25.08 8.58 -24.91
C TRP A 51 -25.56 9.00 -23.53
N GLU A 52 -24.68 8.93 -22.54
CA GLU A 52 -24.97 9.37 -21.17
C GLU A 52 -25.40 10.83 -21.11
N GLN A 53 -24.67 11.73 -21.77
CA GLN A 53 -25.04 13.17 -21.82
C GLN A 53 -26.42 13.42 -22.38
N LYS A 54 -26.85 12.61 -23.37
CA LYS A 54 -28.19 12.73 -23.99
C LYS A 54 -29.32 12.23 -23.10
N HIS A 55 -29.04 11.24 -22.21
CA HIS A 55 -30.08 10.56 -21.43
C HIS A 55 -30.04 10.90 -19.94
N GLN A 56 -29.04 11.68 -19.49
CA GLN A 56 -28.84 12.05 -18.07
C GLN A 56 -30.04 12.76 -17.43
N SER A 57 -30.92 13.37 -18.23
CA SER A 57 -32.15 14.03 -17.78
C SER A 57 -33.39 13.11 -17.73
N ASP A 58 -33.29 11.88 -18.20
CA ASP A 58 -34.40 10.95 -18.24
C ASP A 58 -34.70 10.40 -16.86
N LYS A 59 -35.98 10.47 -16.41
CA LYS A 59 -36.37 10.07 -15.05
C LYS A 59 -36.13 8.59 -14.73
N ASN A 60 -35.96 7.75 -15.75
CA ASN A 60 -35.76 6.30 -15.62
C ASN A 60 -34.38 5.86 -16.10
N TYR A 61 -33.44 6.79 -16.20
CA TYR A 61 -32.07 6.47 -16.63
C TYR A 61 -31.39 5.51 -15.64
N ALA A 62 -30.83 4.44 -16.17
CA ALA A 62 -29.89 3.56 -15.47
C ALA A 62 -28.68 3.34 -16.37
N ASP A 63 -27.47 3.28 -15.80
CA ASP A 63 -26.22 3.06 -16.54
C ASP A 63 -26.26 1.75 -17.36
N GLU A 64 -27.05 0.78 -16.89
CA GLU A 64 -27.28 -0.51 -17.55
C GLU A 64 -28.00 -0.40 -18.90
N ASP A 65 -28.69 0.72 -19.15
CA ASP A 65 -29.42 0.98 -20.42
C ASP A 65 -28.48 1.50 -21.53
N ASN A 66 -27.23 1.83 -21.20
CA ASN A 66 -26.29 2.33 -22.20
C ASN A 66 -25.84 1.17 -23.11
N PRO A 67 -26.10 1.24 -24.41
CA PRO A 67 -25.77 0.17 -25.36
C PRO A 67 -24.28 0.09 -25.69
N TYR A 68 -23.49 1.09 -25.28
CA TYR A 68 -22.05 1.14 -25.55
C TYR A 68 -21.24 0.62 -24.38
N SER A 69 -20.31 -0.27 -24.66
CA SER A 69 -19.35 -0.77 -23.67
C SER A 69 -17.95 -0.55 -24.19
N TYR A 70 -17.10 0.01 -23.35
CA TYR A 70 -15.69 0.28 -23.64
C TYR A 70 -14.73 -0.73 -22.99
N SER A 71 -15.23 -1.90 -22.62
CA SER A 71 -14.37 -2.97 -22.10
C SER A 71 -13.44 -3.50 -23.19
N ILE A 72 -12.16 -3.67 -22.87
CA ILE A 72 -11.16 -4.28 -23.75
C ILE A 72 -11.61 -5.65 -24.26
N LYS A 73 -12.37 -6.41 -23.46
CA LYS A 73 -12.89 -7.74 -23.82
C LYS A 73 -13.83 -7.74 -25.04
N ASN A 74 -14.38 -6.58 -25.40
CA ASN A 74 -15.21 -6.45 -26.59
C ASN A 74 -14.41 -6.37 -27.90
N PHE A 75 -13.11 -6.09 -27.80
CA PHE A 75 -12.20 -5.89 -28.94
C PHE A 75 -11.15 -6.98 -29.03
N ALA A 76 -10.77 -7.58 -27.89
CA ALA A 76 -9.80 -8.65 -27.83
C ALA A 76 -10.31 -9.93 -28.48
N THR A 77 -9.40 -10.70 -29.07
CA THR A 77 -9.70 -12.02 -29.62
C THR A 77 -10.01 -13.02 -28.49
N GLU A 78 -10.68 -14.11 -28.83
CA GLU A 78 -10.98 -15.18 -27.86
C GLU A 78 -9.71 -15.77 -27.23
N GLU A 79 -8.63 -15.91 -28.00
CA GLU A 79 -7.34 -16.36 -27.52
C GLU A 79 -6.75 -15.39 -26.47
N GLU A 80 -6.83 -14.07 -26.72
CA GLU A 80 -6.35 -13.04 -25.80
C GLU A 80 -7.16 -12.98 -24.52
N ILE A 81 -8.48 -13.14 -24.60
CA ILE A 81 -9.37 -13.23 -23.44
C ILE A 81 -9.05 -14.46 -22.60
N ASN A 82 -8.80 -15.60 -23.23
CA ASN A 82 -8.45 -16.83 -22.53
C ASN A 82 -7.11 -16.71 -21.82
N ASN A 83 -6.12 -16.09 -22.46
CA ASN A 83 -4.81 -15.85 -21.84
C ASN A 83 -4.89 -14.86 -20.67
N ASP A 84 -5.69 -13.79 -20.78
CA ASP A 84 -5.97 -12.86 -19.68
C ASP A 84 -6.58 -13.59 -18.47
N ASN A 85 -7.59 -14.44 -18.71
CA ASN A 85 -8.25 -15.22 -17.67
C ASN A 85 -7.29 -16.24 -17.01
N GLU A 86 -6.40 -16.87 -17.78
CA GLU A 86 -5.39 -17.79 -17.26
C GLU A 86 -4.41 -17.05 -16.34
N LEU A 87 -3.87 -15.92 -16.77
CA LEU A 87 -2.95 -15.10 -15.98
C LEU A 87 -3.63 -14.54 -14.72
N ALA A 88 -4.90 -14.12 -14.80
CA ALA A 88 -5.69 -13.72 -13.65
C ALA A 88 -5.84 -14.87 -12.63
N THR A 89 -6.13 -16.07 -13.11
CA THR A 89 -6.25 -17.27 -12.28
C THR A 89 -4.93 -17.60 -11.58
N LEU A 90 -3.82 -17.56 -12.31
CA LEU A 90 -2.48 -17.80 -11.74
C LEU A 90 -2.13 -16.77 -10.66
N ARG A 91 -2.47 -15.49 -10.86
CA ARG A 91 -2.29 -14.44 -9.87
C ARG A 91 -3.09 -14.71 -8.60
N GLU A 92 -4.38 -15.05 -8.71
CA GLU A 92 -5.22 -15.33 -7.55
C GLU A 92 -4.78 -16.61 -6.80
N CYS A 93 -4.35 -17.66 -7.53
CA CYS A 93 -3.77 -18.84 -6.91
C CYS A 93 -2.48 -18.51 -6.14
N ALA A 94 -1.60 -17.70 -6.73
CA ALA A 94 -0.35 -17.30 -6.09
C ALA A 94 -0.62 -16.42 -4.85
N LYS A 95 -1.59 -15.50 -4.92
CA LYS A 95 -2.05 -14.67 -3.79
C LYS A 95 -2.57 -15.55 -2.64
N SER A 96 -3.43 -16.50 -2.94
CA SER A 96 -3.97 -17.45 -1.94
C SER A 96 -2.86 -18.27 -1.29
N ASN A 97 -1.93 -18.81 -2.07
CA ASN A 97 -0.81 -19.62 -1.56
C ASN A 97 0.13 -18.79 -0.66
N CYS A 98 0.32 -17.53 -1.00
CA CYS A 98 1.09 -16.57 -0.23
C CYS A 98 0.36 -16.13 1.05
N ASN A 99 -0.94 -16.34 1.15
CA ASN A 99 -1.79 -15.80 2.21
C ASN A 99 -1.61 -14.27 2.33
N TYR A 100 -1.67 -13.58 1.18
CA TYR A 100 -1.43 -12.14 1.10
C TYR A 100 -2.71 -11.36 1.40
N TYR A 101 -2.72 -10.64 2.53
CA TYR A 101 -3.87 -9.83 2.95
C TYR A 101 -3.43 -8.57 3.69
N GLU A 102 -4.25 -7.54 3.63
CA GLU A 102 -4.01 -6.26 4.31
C GLU A 102 -4.20 -6.35 5.83
N ILE A 103 -3.33 -5.65 6.56
CA ILE A 103 -3.40 -5.49 8.02
C ILE A 103 -3.91 -4.07 8.29
N GLU A 104 -5.21 -3.89 8.35
CA GLU A 104 -5.88 -2.59 8.47
C GLU A 104 -5.36 -1.74 9.65
N ASN A 105 -5.07 -2.37 10.80
CA ASN A 105 -4.58 -1.69 11.99
C ASN A 105 -3.14 -1.14 11.86
N LEU A 106 -2.42 -1.51 10.81
CA LEU A 106 -1.09 -1.02 10.50
C LEU A 106 -1.08 -0.08 9.27
N TYR A 107 -2.24 0.30 8.75
CA TYR A 107 -2.36 1.35 7.75
C TYR A 107 -1.88 2.69 8.32
N MET A 108 -1.05 3.40 7.57
CA MET A 108 -0.47 4.68 8.00
C MET A 108 -0.65 5.73 6.91
N ARG A 109 -1.35 6.81 7.26
CA ARG A 109 -1.51 7.96 6.37
C ARG A 109 -0.63 9.11 6.83
N LYS A 110 0.28 9.57 5.95
CA LYS A 110 1.15 10.72 6.20
C LYS A 110 2.08 10.56 7.43
N HIS A 111 2.37 9.34 7.85
CA HIS A 111 3.33 9.07 8.94
C HIS A 111 4.76 8.98 8.38
N TYR A 112 5.28 10.10 7.91
CA TYR A 112 6.60 10.21 7.26
C TYR A 112 7.75 9.70 8.11
N TRP A 113 7.66 9.77 9.46
CA TRP A 113 8.67 9.25 10.36
C TRP A 113 8.87 7.73 10.20
N PHE A 114 7.79 7.00 10.00
CA PHE A 114 7.85 5.55 9.86
C PHE A 114 8.39 5.17 8.49
N ILE A 115 7.96 5.85 7.45
CA ILE A 115 8.49 5.63 6.09
C ILE A 115 9.98 5.90 6.04
N GLN A 116 10.45 7.03 6.61
CA GLN A 116 11.88 7.34 6.68
C GLN A 116 12.65 6.25 7.44
N TYR A 117 12.05 5.71 8.53
CA TYR A 117 12.63 4.60 9.24
C TYR A 117 12.74 3.35 8.36
N LEU A 118 11.72 3.00 7.59
CA LEU A 118 11.77 1.89 6.65
C LEU A 118 12.89 2.08 5.60
N TYR A 119 13.02 3.28 5.05
CA TYR A 119 14.14 3.61 4.15
C TYR A 119 15.50 3.48 4.85
N SER A 120 15.62 3.87 6.12
CA SER A 120 16.86 3.76 6.88
C SER A 120 17.33 2.33 7.10
N LEU A 121 16.42 1.38 7.11
CA LEU A 121 16.71 -0.04 7.24
C LEU A 121 17.20 -0.68 5.93
N ASN A 122 17.29 0.10 4.83
CA ASN A 122 17.61 -0.41 3.47
C ASN A 122 16.70 -1.59 3.08
N MET A 123 15.44 -1.56 3.54
CA MET A 123 14.49 -2.66 3.32
C MET A 123 13.86 -2.66 1.93
N ASN A 124 14.30 -1.78 1.03
CA ASN A 124 13.97 -1.87 -0.39
C ASN A 124 14.59 -3.12 -0.98
N GLN A 125 13.97 -4.26 -0.73
CA GLN A 125 14.35 -5.47 -1.45
C GLN A 125 13.74 -5.38 -2.85
N MET A 126 14.57 -4.95 -3.78
CA MET A 126 14.28 -5.15 -5.20
C MET A 126 14.25 -6.66 -5.43
N ILE A 127 13.10 -7.16 -5.84
CA ILE A 127 12.97 -8.58 -6.19
C ILE A 127 13.59 -8.75 -7.57
N VAL A 128 14.66 -9.52 -7.62
CA VAL A 128 15.37 -9.85 -8.86
C VAL A 128 14.88 -11.21 -9.33
N LYS A 129 14.29 -11.26 -10.52
CA LYS A 129 13.96 -12.50 -11.21
C LYS A 129 14.80 -12.59 -12.48
N ASP A 130 15.56 -13.69 -12.66
CA ASP A 130 16.37 -13.96 -13.85
C ASP A 130 17.34 -12.82 -14.23
N GLY A 131 17.80 -12.04 -13.25
CA GLY A 131 18.66 -10.88 -13.45
C GLY A 131 17.93 -9.56 -13.68
N ASP A 132 16.62 -9.57 -13.86
CA ASP A 132 15.79 -8.38 -14.00
C ASP A 132 15.22 -7.93 -12.66
N ILE A 133 15.22 -6.60 -12.46
CA ILE A 133 14.64 -5.99 -11.27
C ILE A 133 13.13 -5.89 -11.48
N LEU A 134 12.37 -6.69 -10.73
CA LEU A 134 10.93 -6.52 -10.65
C LEU A 134 10.64 -5.30 -9.76
N LYS A 135 10.33 -4.18 -10.38
CA LYS A 135 9.75 -3.05 -9.66
C LYS A 135 8.28 -3.35 -9.43
N THR A 136 7.82 -3.20 -8.19
CA THR A 136 6.38 -3.15 -7.94
C THR A 136 5.77 -1.95 -8.65
N PHE A 137 4.54 -2.09 -9.10
CA PHE A 137 3.91 -1.16 -10.04
C PHE A 137 3.70 0.24 -9.46
N ASP A 138 3.58 0.37 -8.13
CA ASP A 138 3.17 1.59 -7.45
C ASP A 138 4.16 2.14 -6.42
N GLY A 139 5.36 1.61 -6.32
CA GLY A 139 6.31 2.09 -5.31
C GLY A 139 7.33 1.07 -4.84
N ASN A 140 7.92 1.36 -3.70
CA ASN A 140 8.88 0.48 -3.06
C ASN A 140 8.17 -0.39 -2.03
N ASP A 141 8.42 -1.70 -2.07
CA ASP A 141 7.98 -2.60 -1.01
C ASP A 141 9.06 -2.69 0.07
N PHE A 142 8.64 -2.57 1.32
CA PHE A 142 9.49 -2.74 2.49
C PHE A 142 9.10 -4.02 3.21
N ILE A 143 10.04 -4.94 3.34
CA ILE A 143 9.80 -6.27 3.91
C ILE A 143 10.33 -6.32 5.33
N LEU A 144 9.44 -6.54 6.29
CA LEU A 144 9.75 -6.72 7.70
C LEU A 144 9.62 -8.19 8.09
N LYS A 145 10.68 -8.74 8.68
CA LYS A 145 10.64 -10.03 9.37
C LYS A 145 10.13 -9.84 10.80
N LYS A 146 9.77 -10.92 11.46
CA LYS A 146 9.36 -10.89 12.87
C LYS A 146 10.39 -10.23 13.79
N SER A 147 11.69 -10.42 13.51
CA SER A 147 12.77 -9.73 14.24
C SER A 147 12.72 -8.22 14.12
N ASP A 148 12.37 -7.71 12.93
CA ASP A 148 12.30 -6.27 12.65
C ASP A 148 11.07 -5.66 13.35
N VAL A 149 9.96 -6.38 13.36
CA VAL A 149 8.74 -6.02 14.11
C VAL A 149 9.07 -5.90 15.61
N LYS A 150 9.88 -6.81 16.15
CA LYS A 150 10.34 -6.76 17.55
C LYS A 150 11.14 -5.49 17.83
N VAL A 151 12.05 -5.11 16.93
CA VAL A 151 12.84 -3.87 17.07
C VAL A 151 11.92 -2.65 17.04
N ILE A 152 10.93 -2.61 16.15
CA ILE A 152 9.96 -1.51 16.10
C ILE A 152 9.18 -1.40 17.40
N ILE A 153 8.70 -2.52 17.95
CA ILE A 153 8.00 -2.57 19.25
C ILE A 153 8.88 -1.99 20.36
N ASP A 154 10.14 -2.37 20.43
CA ASP A 154 11.04 -1.91 21.49
C ASP A 154 11.36 -0.41 21.36
N LYS A 155 11.50 0.10 20.13
CA LYS A 155 11.64 1.53 19.84
C LYS A 155 10.39 2.33 20.25
N LEU A 156 9.19 1.86 19.89
CA LEU A 156 7.94 2.52 20.28
C LEU A 156 7.73 2.53 21.80
N LYS A 157 8.06 1.43 22.49
CA LYS A 157 8.07 1.37 23.97
C LYS A 157 9.02 2.41 24.56
N ASN A 158 10.23 2.53 23.99
CA ASN A 158 11.21 3.48 24.49
C ASN A 158 10.74 4.92 24.33
N VAL A 159 10.12 5.26 23.19
CA VAL A 159 9.51 6.57 22.97
C VAL A 159 8.42 6.84 24.02
N ILE A 160 7.49 5.91 24.23
CA ILE A 160 6.38 6.09 25.17
C ILE A 160 6.89 6.26 26.61
N ASN A 161 7.83 5.42 27.05
CA ASN A 161 8.35 5.42 28.42
C ASN A 161 9.16 6.67 28.76
N ASN A 162 9.74 7.32 27.77
CA ASN A 162 10.53 8.55 27.93
C ASN A 162 9.77 9.80 27.47
N SER A 163 8.50 9.67 27.10
CA SER A 163 7.62 10.80 26.80
C SER A 163 7.06 11.34 28.12
N ILE A 164 7.35 12.60 28.42
CA ILE A 164 6.76 13.27 29.57
C ILE A 164 5.37 13.74 29.11
N VAL A 165 4.34 13.33 29.85
CA VAL A 165 2.99 13.85 29.66
C VAL A 165 2.99 15.30 30.17
N VAL A 166 3.27 16.24 29.29
CA VAL A 166 3.14 17.66 29.60
C VAL A 166 1.71 18.02 29.29
N SER A 167 0.88 18.16 30.32
CA SER A 167 -0.45 18.74 30.17
C SER A 167 -0.27 20.26 30.02
N TYR A 168 -0.27 20.74 28.79
CA TYR A 168 -0.44 22.17 28.54
C TYR A 168 -1.94 22.47 28.55
N PHE A 169 -2.31 23.45 29.32
CA PHE A 169 -3.63 24.08 29.22
C PHE A 169 -3.49 25.31 28.34
N ASP A 170 -3.99 25.22 27.14
CA ASP A 170 -4.20 26.39 26.29
C ASP A 170 -5.70 26.71 26.30
N ASP A 171 -6.05 27.91 26.71
CA ASP A 171 -7.44 28.39 26.84
C ASP A 171 -8.41 27.43 27.55
N PHE A 172 -7.98 26.85 28.67
CA PHE A 172 -8.78 25.93 29.52
C PHE A 172 -9.20 24.60 28.85
N LYS A 173 -8.61 24.22 27.74
CA LYS A 173 -8.83 22.90 27.14
C LYS A 173 -7.63 21.99 27.41
N PRO A 174 -7.84 20.72 27.80
CA PRO A 174 -6.77 19.77 27.91
C PRO A 174 -6.17 19.52 26.50
N VAL A 175 -4.90 19.81 26.34
CA VAL A 175 -4.15 19.45 25.13
C VAL A 175 -3.78 17.97 25.24
N ALA A 176 -3.93 17.21 24.14
CA ALA A 176 -3.51 15.82 24.12
C ALA A 176 -2.01 15.70 24.44
N PRO A 177 -1.61 14.70 25.25
CA PRO A 177 -0.21 14.48 25.60
C PRO A 177 0.63 14.27 24.34
N GLU A 178 1.67 15.08 24.17
CA GLU A 178 2.57 15.02 23.03
C GLU A 178 3.73 14.04 23.28
N VAL A 179 4.18 13.43 22.20
CA VAL A 179 5.36 12.58 22.21
C VAL A 179 6.61 13.46 22.37
N ASN A 180 7.57 13.01 23.17
CA ASN A 180 8.88 13.63 23.25
C ASN A 180 9.59 13.55 21.89
N ARG A 181 9.66 14.69 21.19
CA ARG A 181 10.23 14.77 19.84
C ARG A 181 11.68 14.31 19.77
N ALA A 182 12.50 14.66 20.75
CA ALA A 182 13.89 14.25 20.77
C ALA A 182 14.04 12.70 20.88
N MET A 183 13.10 12.04 21.55
CA MET A 183 13.08 10.58 21.62
C MET A 183 12.59 9.97 20.32
N MET A 184 11.58 10.56 19.66
CA MET A 184 11.16 10.13 18.32
C MET A 184 12.31 10.23 17.31
N ASP A 185 13.00 11.37 17.26
CA ASP A 185 14.13 11.60 16.35
C ASP A 185 15.31 10.67 16.64
N LYS A 186 15.49 10.26 17.90
CA LYS A 186 16.52 9.29 18.30
C LYS A 186 16.18 7.87 17.86
N GLU A 187 14.95 7.44 18.09
CA GLU A 187 14.51 6.06 17.78
C GLU A 187 14.16 5.87 16.29
N PHE A 188 13.64 6.92 15.67
CA PHE A 188 13.24 6.96 14.26
C PHE A 188 13.90 8.17 13.57
N PRO A 189 15.21 8.08 13.26
CA PRO A 189 15.97 9.20 12.75
C PRO A 189 15.45 9.65 11.37
N ILE A 190 15.35 10.96 11.20
CA ILE A 190 15.00 11.58 9.92
C ILE A 190 16.21 11.50 9.00
N LEU A 191 16.03 10.95 7.80
CA LEU A 191 17.07 10.93 6.78
C LEU A 191 17.19 12.31 6.14
N LYS A 192 18.39 12.90 6.20
CA LYS A 192 18.64 14.26 5.72
C LYS A 192 18.39 14.44 4.21
N ASP A 193 18.56 13.39 3.44
CA ASP A 193 18.45 13.38 1.98
C ASP A 193 17.15 12.71 1.50
N CYS A 194 16.21 12.44 2.41
CA CYS A 194 14.93 11.89 2.03
C CYS A 194 14.10 12.94 1.31
N ILE A 195 13.53 12.57 0.17
CA ILE A 195 12.62 13.41 -0.66
C ILE A 195 11.45 13.94 0.17
N PHE A 196 11.14 13.25 1.23
CA PHE A 196 10.11 13.59 2.20
C PHE A 196 10.72 14.42 3.33
N ASN A 197 11.02 15.67 3.08
CA ASN A 197 11.26 16.62 4.15
C ASN A 197 9.99 16.62 5.02
N ALA A 198 10.01 15.79 6.07
CA ALA A 198 8.95 15.75 7.06
C ALA A 198 8.74 17.18 7.52
N ARG A 199 7.58 17.74 7.23
CA ARG A 199 7.26 19.06 7.76
C ARG A 199 7.31 18.95 9.29
N PRO A 200 8.06 19.83 9.98
CA PRO A 200 8.25 19.77 11.43
C PRO A 200 6.96 19.82 12.25
N ASP A 201 5.84 20.16 11.62
CA ASP A 201 4.58 20.56 12.26
C ASP A 201 3.62 19.41 12.54
N TRP A 202 4.03 18.15 12.29
CA TRP A 202 3.18 17.01 12.57
C TRP A 202 3.41 16.53 14.00
N ASN A 203 2.55 17.00 14.89
CA ASN A 203 2.51 16.55 16.26
C ASN A 203 1.98 15.10 16.30
N TYR A 204 2.86 14.16 16.61
CA TYR A 204 2.45 12.80 16.87
C TYR A 204 1.84 12.75 18.27
N SER A 205 0.54 12.47 18.35
CA SER A 205 -0.07 12.28 19.65
C SER A 205 0.48 11.01 20.30
N LEU A 206 0.64 11.01 21.62
CA LEU A 206 1.06 9.82 22.36
C LEU A 206 0.08 8.66 22.15
N ASP A 207 -1.19 8.95 21.94
CA ASP A 207 -2.21 7.94 21.68
C ASP A 207 -2.03 7.27 20.30
N THR A 208 -1.62 8.03 19.29
CA THR A 208 -1.26 7.48 17.97
C THR A 208 -0.07 6.49 18.10
N ILE A 209 0.98 6.86 18.84
CA ILE A 209 2.14 5.97 19.04
C ILE A 209 1.76 4.73 19.86
N LYS A 210 0.90 4.87 20.87
CA LYS A 210 0.37 3.72 21.63
C LYS A 210 -0.46 2.79 20.75
N HIS A 211 -1.32 3.35 19.90
CA HIS A 211 -2.10 2.57 18.94
C HIS A 211 -1.19 1.70 18.05
N TYR A 212 -0.15 2.28 17.45
CA TYR A 212 0.79 1.49 16.64
C TYR A 212 1.58 0.48 17.46
N LEU A 213 1.98 0.83 18.70
CA LEU A 213 2.63 -0.15 19.58
C LEU A 213 1.74 -1.39 19.80
N ASP A 214 0.47 -1.18 20.06
CA ASP A 214 -0.45 -2.28 20.33
C ASP A 214 -0.77 -3.07 19.04
N ALA A 215 -0.90 -2.40 17.88
CA ALA A 215 -1.06 -3.05 16.60
C ALA A 215 0.17 -3.94 16.25
N PHE A 216 1.39 -3.41 16.39
CA PHE A 216 2.60 -4.19 16.17
C PHE A 216 2.76 -5.36 17.15
N LYS A 217 2.39 -5.20 18.42
CA LYS A 217 2.40 -6.31 19.40
C LYS A 217 1.44 -7.43 19.01
N ASN A 218 0.21 -7.07 18.59
CA ASN A 218 -0.79 -8.05 18.16
C ASN A 218 -0.27 -8.84 16.97
N VAL A 219 0.23 -8.16 15.95
CA VAL A 219 0.82 -8.82 14.78
C VAL A 219 2.03 -9.68 15.15
N TYR A 220 2.93 -9.19 16.00
CA TYR A 220 4.10 -9.95 16.46
C TYR A 220 3.72 -11.26 17.16
N ASN A 221 2.69 -11.21 17.99
CA ASN A 221 2.22 -12.39 18.73
C ASN A 221 1.60 -13.44 17.81
N ASP A 222 0.94 -12.99 16.74
CA ASP A 222 0.26 -13.86 15.76
C ASP A 222 1.18 -14.36 14.65
N MET A 223 2.32 -13.69 14.41
CA MET A 223 3.29 -14.07 13.37
C MET A 223 4.06 -15.32 13.74
N THR A 224 4.24 -16.20 12.76
CA THR A 224 5.33 -17.21 12.79
C THR A 224 6.66 -16.58 12.36
N ASP A 225 7.78 -17.31 12.55
CA ASP A 225 9.11 -16.77 12.22
C ASP A 225 9.36 -16.63 10.71
N ASP A 226 8.61 -17.37 9.89
CA ASP A 226 8.71 -17.36 8.42
C ASP A 226 7.84 -16.27 7.77
N GLU A 227 6.86 -15.75 8.51
CA GLU A 227 5.95 -14.74 7.99
C GLU A 227 6.59 -13.36 7.90
N LEU A 228 6.06 -12.56 6.97
CA LEU A 228 6.53 -11.22 6.65
C LEU A 228 5.40 -10.20 6.79
N ILE A 229 5.77 -8.98 7.16
CA ILE A 229 4.94 -7.79 6.92
C ILE A 229 5.54 -7.03 5.74
N ILE A 230 4.70 -6.70 4.78
CA ILE A 230 5.10 -5.97 3.59
C ILE A 230 4.40 -4.62 3.62
N TYR A 231 5.17 -3.55 3.61
CA TYR A 231 4.65 -2.20 3.47
C TYR A 231 4.79 -1.73 2.04
N THR A 232 3.68 -1.24 1.47
CA THR A 232 3.63 -0.65 0.14
C THR A 232 3.25 0.81 0.23
N GLU A 233 3.91 1.67 -0.55
CA GLU A 233 3.60 3.09 -0.65
C GLU A 233 2.62 3.34 -1.80
N SER A 234 1.66 4.24 -1.58
CA SER A 234 0.80 4.80 -2.62
C SER A 234 0.80 6.33 -2.53
N TRP A 235 0.91 7.02 -3.68
CA TRP A 235 1.03 8.47 -3.82
C TRP A 235 -0.19 9.09 -4.45
#